data_4252901487a792298b69004315733fca
#
_entry.id   4252901487a792298b69004315733fca
#
_cell.length_a   1.000
_cell.length_b   1.000
_cell.length_c   1.000
_cell.angle_alpha   90.00
_cell.angle_beta   90.00
_cell.angle_gamma   90.00
#
_symmetry.space_group_name_H-M   'P 1'
#
loop_
_entity.id
_entity.type
_entity.pdbx_description
1 polymer ?
#
loop_
_entity_poly.entity_id
_entity_poly.type
_entity_poly.pdbx_seq_one_letter_code
_entity_poly.pdbx_strand_id
1 'polypeptide(L)'
;MGVFDYRSFKGEAGKALYSDALALTLYAYTPTGQPLASGWTAIGAERLGYQGKVGPQGTFFGEQPGFTSAEVEVLGRYDEAGKLLSIGIAFRGTGGLGLSDTLGDIKNNLLAAVGPVGYAANYSKNAFDKLFASVAEFAKAQGLSGQDVLVSGHSLGGLGVNSLAELSGEHWGGFYADARYVAFASPTQGPGDKVLNIGYENDPVFRVLDGTTFNASSLGSHDKVQASATNNIVNFNEHYASTLENLLPQSILNPLSWKAHGSAGYADGLNRVVDSAFYDLTSKDSTLIVSTLSEASRGKTWVEDLNRNAEPHKGSTFIFGTDGSDLLKGGRGNDFIEGRDGNDTFRDDGGYNILLGGKGHNVFDLQQSLGKFSVVNDGDGTLYVRDAYGGISMTRDIGALVSKEPGFAWGLFSKEVTHSVTDQGLLAGNQLTQYNHSLNGDAYGNALVASVDGDWLFGHGGDDVLRSDKSDVTFVGGAGNDVMYSSGGGANTFLFSGAFGFDAIHGYQGSDKLVFMGVAGAGQGYDYTQHLSQSGQDTLLSVGDYAVTLVGVAPDSLSAGGIVFA
;
A
#
# COMPACT_ATOMS: atom_id res chain seq x y z
N MET A 1 7.71 -4.89 5.58
CA MET A 1 7.52 -5.63 4.30
C MET A 1 6.30 -5.04 3.62
N GLY A 2 6.46 -4.47 2.42
CA GLY A 2 5.36 -3.81 1.71
C GLY A 2 4.35 -4.77 1.10
N VAL A 3 3.22 -4.24 0.61
CA VAL A 3 2.12 -5.04 0.04
C VAL A 3 2.55 -5.99 -1.09
N PHE A 4 3.64 -5.69 -1.78
CA PHE A 4 4.20 -6.55 -2.83
C PHE A 4 5.38 -7.41 -2.36
N ASP A 5 5.81 -7.27 -1.10
CA ASP A 5 6.95 -7.97 -0.52
C ASP A 5 6.58 -9.36 0.01
N TYR A 6 5.98 -10.17 -0.80
CA TYR A 6 5.69 -11.53 -0.41
C TYR A 6 6.36 -12.55 -1.34
N ARG A 7 6.70 -13.73 -0.81
CA ARG A 7 7.39 -14.81 -1.51
C ARG A 7 8.81 -14.45 -1.92
N SER A 8 9.10 -14.48 -3.24
CA SER A 8 10.39 -14.09 -3.82
C SER A 8 10.57 -12.58 -4.02
N PHE A 9 9.53 -11.80 -3.71
CA PHE A 9 9.51 -10.34 -3.86
C PHE A 9 9.59 -9.71 -2.47
N LYS A 10 10.79 -9.46 -1.93
CA LYS A 10 10.97 -8.98 -0.55
C LYS A 10 11.90 -7.79 -0.49
N GLY A 11 11.54 -6.80 0.36
CA GLY A 11 12.34 -5.65 0.69
C GLY A 11 12.60 -4.70 -0.49
N GLU A 12 13.70 -3.98 -0.44
CA GLU A 12 14.14 -3.04 -1.49
C GLU A 12 14.19 -3.69 -2.89
N ALA A 13 14.54 -4.98 -2.95
CA ALA A 13 14.52 -5.72 -4.19
C ALA A 13 13.11 -5.84 -4.79
N GLY A 14 12.08 -5.93 -3.95
CA GLY A 14 10.68 -5.96 -4.36
C GLY A 14 10.24 -4.66 -5.01
N LYS A 15 10.56 -3.51 -4.41
CA LYS A 15 10.27 -2.18 -5.00
C LYS A 15 10.94 -2.00 -6.37
N ALA A 16 12.23 -2.30 -6.48
CA ALA A 16 12.97 -2.18 -7.74
C ALA A 16 12.38 -3.07 -8.82
N LEU A 17 12.04 -4.31 -8.48
CA LEU A 17 11.44 -5.26 -9.40
C LEU A 17 10.05 -4.81 -9.89
N TYR A 18 9.23 -4.29 -8.98
CA TYR A 18 7.94 -3.70 -9.32
C TYR A 18 8.12 -2.53 -10.31
N SER A 19 9.01 -1.58 -10.00
CA SER A 19 9.28 -0.41 -10.84
C SER A 19 9.76 -0.80 -12.24
N ASP A 20 10.66 -1.78 -12.33
CA ASP A 20 11.13 -2.33 -13.60
C ASP A 20 9.99 -3.01 -14.38
N ALA A 21 9.18 -3.84 -13.73
CA ALA A 21 8.07 -4.53 -14.37
C ALA A 21 7.03 -3.54 -14.91
N LEU A 22 6.74 -2.48 -14.16
CA LEU A 22 5.82 -1.43 -14.60
C LEU A 22 6.39 -0.65 -15.78
N ALA A 23 7.68 -0.26 -15.72
CA ALA A 23 8.34 0.46 -16.82
C ALA A 23 8.35 -0.37 -18.13
N LEU A 24 8.66 -1.66 -18.04
CA LEU A 24 8.59 -2.59 -19.18
C LEU A 24 7.16 -2.70 -19.72
N THR A 25 6.18 -2.84 -18.85
CA THR A 25 4.75 -2.94 -19.22
C THR A 25 4.27 -1.69 -19.96
N LEU A 26 4.63 -0.50 -19.47
CA LEU A 26 4.26 0.76 -20.13
C LEU A 26 4.96 0.94 -21.46
N TYR A 27 6.23 0.52 -21.57
CA TYR A 27 6.96 0.55 -22.82
C TYR A 27 6.28 -0.29 -23.91
N ALA A 28 5.72 -1.45 -23.56
CA ALA A 28 5.02 -2.31 -24.51
C ALA A 28 3.79 -1.63 -25.17
N TYR A 29 3.18 -0.64 -24.51
CA TYR A 29 2.08 0.14 -25.11
C TYR A 29 2.56 1.23 -26.08
N THR A 30 3.73 1.80 -25.85
CA THR A 30 4.29 2.90 -26.64
C THR A 30 5.78 2.68 -26.91
N PRO A 31 6.14 1.62 -27.68
CA PRO A 31 7.54 1.33 -27.96
C PRO A 31 8.14 2.47 -28.77
N THR A 32 9.20 3.08 -28.28
CA THR A 32 9.88 4.23 -28.92
C THR A 32 11.15 3.83 -29.64
N GLY A 33 11.64 2.61 -29.42
CA GLY A 33 12.97 2.17 -29.82
C GLY A 33 14.12 2.87 -29.07
N GLN A 34 13.81 3.77 -28.14
CA GLN A 34 14.79 4.47 -27.30
C GLN A 34 14.97 3.78 -25.95
N PRO A 35 16.13 3.91 -25.31
CA PRO A 35 16.34 3.41 -23.95
C PRO A 35 15.35 4.03 -22.96
N LEU A 36 14.88 3.22 -22.01
CA LEU A 36 14.13 3.71 -20.85
C LEU A 36 15.06 4.40 -19.84
N ALA A 37 14.52 5.32 -19.07
CA ALA A 37 15.26 5.97 -17.97
C ALA A 37 15.83 4.96 -16.96
N SER A 38 15.17 3.81 -16.79
CA SER A 38 15.61 2.68 -15.95
C SER A 38 16.74 1.84 -16.58
N GLY A 39 17.29 2.24 -17.74
CA GLY A 39 18.42 1.58 -18.40
C GLY A 39 18.05 0.39 -19.29
N TRP A 40 16.77 0.08 -19.47
CA TRP A 40 16.32 -0.96 -20.40
C TRP A 40 16.37 -0.47 -21.85
N THR A 41 16.90 -1.30 -22.75
CA THR A 41 17.05 -0.99 -24.18
C THR A 41 16.51 -2.16 -25.01
N ALA A 42 15.75 -1.87 -26.06
CA ALA A 42 15.20 -2.90 -26.95
C ALA A 42 16.29 -3.80 -27.58
N ILE A 43 16.03 -5.10 -27.59
CA ILE A 43 16.88 -6.09 -28.26
C ILE A 43 16.23 -6.47 -29.58
N GLY A 44 16.87 -6.11 -30.72
CA GLY A 44 16.33 -6.38 -32.06
C GLY A 44 16.38 -7.85 -32.45
N ALA A 45 15.53 -8.25 -33.39
CA ALA A 45 15.39 -9.61 -33.89
C ALA A 45 16.71 -10.21 -34.44
N GLU A 46 17.50 -9.41 -35.13
CA GLU A 46 18.81 -9.85 -35.66
C GLU A 46 19.74 -10.33 -34.53
N ARG A 47 19.78 -9.58 -33.43
CA ARG A 47 20.60 -9.90 -32.26
C ARG A 47 20.13 -11.17 -31.53
N LEU A 48 18.82 -11.43 -31.56
CA LEU A 48 18.21 -12.64 -31.03
C LEU A 48 18.30 -13.85 -31.97
N GLY A 49 18.74 -13.66 -33.24
CA GLY A 49 18.66 -14.69 -34.26
C GLY A 49 17.24 -15.04 -34.69
N TYR A 50 16.26 -14.19 -34.39
CA TYR A 50 14.84 -14.42 -34.64
C TYR A 50 14.44 -13.96 -36.06
N GLN A 51 13.69 -14.80 -36.79
CA GLN A 51 13.29 -14.56 -38.16
C GLN A 51 11.77 -14.42 -38.38
N GLY A 52 11.01 -14.23 -37.29
CA GLY A 52 9.58 -14.00 -37.38
C GLY A 52 9.22 -12.55 -37.73
N LYS A 53 7.95 -12.22 -37.62
CA LYS A 53 7.42 -10.90 -37.91
C LYS A 53 7.81 -9.89 -36.85
N VAL A 54 8.39 -8.76 -37.27
CA VAL A 54 8.81 -7.66 -36.39
C VAL A 54 8.32 -6.34 -36.97
N GLY A 55 7.86 -5.45 -36.12
CA GLY A 55 7.43 -4.09 -36.46
C GLY A 55 8.60 -3.12 -36.63
N PRO A 56 8.32 -1.91 -37.14
CA PRO A 56 9.36 -0.89 -37.40
C PRO A 56 10.13 -0.44 -36.16
N GLN A 57 9.55 -0.57 -34.97
CA GLN A 57 10.15 -0.17 -33.68
C GLN A 57 10.75 -1.33 -32.90
N GLY A 58 10.74 -2.55 -33.47
CA GLY A 58 11.30 -3.73 -32.85
C GLY A 58 10.28 -4.63 -32.17
N THR A 59 8.99 -4.26 -32.17
CA THR A 59 7.91 -5.07 -31.60
C THR A 59 7.79 -6.42 -32.27
N PHE A 60 7.77 -7.52 -31.52
CA PHE A 60 7.58 -8.86 -32.00
C PHE A 60 6.09 -9.22 -32.05
N PHE A 61 5.65 -9.76 -33.20
CA PHE A 61 4.25 -10.16 -33.41
C PHE A 61 4.08 -11.67 -33.30
N GLY A 62 2.86 -12.08 -32.92
CA GLY A 62 2.50 -13.48 -32.78
C GLY A 62 2.71 -14.29 -34.08
N GLU A 63 3.14 -15.53 -33.89
CA GLU A 63 3.66 -16.41 -34.97
C GLU A 63 2.55 -17.23 -35.67
N GLN A 64 1.51 -17.60 -34.92
CA GLN A 64 0.45 -18.48 -35.43
C GLN A 64 -0.80 -17.73 -35.87
N PRO A 65 -1.57 -18.27 -36.82
CA PRO A 65 -2.91 -17.75 -37.11
C PRO A 65 -3.79 -17.69 -35.84
N GLY A 66 -4.48 -16.57 -35.68
CA GLY A 66 -5.26 -16.30 -34.45
C GLY A 66 -4.49 -15.59 -33.34
N PHE A 67 -3.16 -15.49 -33.44
CA PHE A 67 -2.29 -14.77 -32.50
C PHE A 67 -1.51 -13.62 -33.16
N THR A 68 -1.74 -13.33 -34.42
CA THR A 68 -0.96 -12.34 -35.21
C THR A 68 -1.07 -10.90 -34.70
N SER A 69 -2.04 -10.62 -33.83
CA SER A 69 -2.20 -9.35 -33.13
C SER A 69 -1.57 -9.34 -31.73
N ALA A 70 -1.05 -10.48 -31.28
CA ALA A 70 -0.30 -10.52 -30.03
C ALA A 70 1.03 -9.79 -30.22
N GLU A 71 1.42 -8.98 -29.26
CA GLU A 71 2.63 -8.16 -29.32
C GLU A 71 3.44 -8.35 -28.03
N VAL A 72 4.78 -8.40 -28.19
CA VAL A 72 5.71 -8.48 -27.08
C VAL A 72 6.98 -7.70 -27.41
N GLU A 73 7.54 -7.06 -26.40
CA GLU A 73 8.83 -6.39 -26.45
C GLU A 73 9.88 -7.21 -25.72
N VAL A 74 11.12 -7.22 -26.23
CA VAL A 74 12.27 -7.83 -25.57
C VAL A 74 13.32 -6.76 -25.36
N LEU A 75 13.67 -6.52 -24.10
CA LEU A 75 14.63 -5.48 -23.72
C LEU A 75 15.80 -6.10 -22.93
N GLY A 76 16.94 -5.44 -22.96
CA GLY A 76 18.13 -5.79 -22.19
C GLY A 76 18.56 -4.64 -21.30
N ARG A 77 19.05 -4.97 -20.13
CA ARG A 77 19.77 -4.02 -19.26
C ARG A 77 21.25 -4.36 -19.32
N TYR A 78 22.08 -3.35 -19.48
CA TYR A 78 23.51 -3.49 -19.69
C TYR A 78 24.29 -2.74 -18.60
N ASP A 79 25.48 -3.23 -18.27
CA ASP A 79 26.44 -2.48 -17.47
C ASP A 79 27.17 -1.41 -18.32
N GLU A 80 28.01 -0.62 -17.66
CA GLU A 80 28.81 0.45 -18.32
C GLU A 80 29.78 -0.10 -19.37
N ALA A 81 30.17 -1.35 -19.27
CA ALA A 81 31.02 -2.03 -20.25
C ALA A 81 30.23 -2.62 -21.45
N GLY A 82 28.89 -2.49 -21.43
CA GLY A 82 28.01 -3.03 -22.45
C GLY A 82 27.71 -4.53 -22.32
N LYS A 83 28.03 -5.15 -21.18
CA LYS A 83 27.67 -6.53 -20.90
C LYS A 83 26.19 -6.60 -20.50
N LEU A 84 25.47 -7.54 -21.08
CA LEU A 84 24.07 -7.78 -20.73
C LEU A 84 23.97 -8.36 -19.31
N LEU A 85 23.15 -7.73 -18.46
CA LEU A 85 22.91 -8.08 -17.07
C LEU A 85 21.57 -8.80 -16.87
N SER A 86 20.55 -8.39 -17.61
CA SER A 86 19.20 -8.96 -17.50
C SER A 86 18.39 -8.74 -18.77
N ILE A 87 17.34 -9.55 -18.93
CA ILE A 87 16.38 -9.48 -20.03
C ILE A 87 15.00 -9.17 -19.48
N GLY A 88 14.30 -8.19 -20.07
CA GLY A 88 12.90 -7.87 -19.86
C GLY A 88 12.06 -8.40 -21.00
N ILE A 89 10.97 -9.10 -20.70
CA ILE A 89 9.96 -9.52 -21.66
C ILE A 89 8.66 -8.83 -21.27
N ALA A 90 8.15 -7.95 -22.13
CA ALA A 90 6.97 -7.15 -21.87
C ALA A 90 5.85 -7.47 -22.85
N PHE A 91 4.83 -8.16 -22.38
CA PHE A 91 3.63 -8.44 -23.17
C PHE A 91 2.73 -7.20 -23.23
N ARG A 92 2.31 -6.83 -24.43
CA ARG A 92 1.32 -5.78 -24.64
C ARG A 92 -0.09 -6.30 -24.37
N GLY A 93 -0.90 -5.49 -23.68
CA GLY A 93 -2.35 -5.70 -23.59
C GLY A 93 -3.07 -5.22 -24.86
N THR A 94 -4.38 -5.46 -24.92
CA THR A 94 -5.23 -4.96 -26.03
C THR A 94 -5.53 -3.48 -25.88
N GLY A 95 -5.52 -2.73 -26.99
CA GLY A 95 -5.84 -1.29 -27.05
C GLY A 95 -4.66 -0.37 -26.75
N GLY A 96 -4.90 0.94 -26.87
CA GLY A 96 -3.95 2.00 -26.51
C GLY A 96 -4.10 2.43 -25.05
N LEU A 97 -3.36 3.48 -24.66
CA LEU A 97 -3.46 4.07 -23.30
C LEU A 97 -4.81 4.79 -23.03
N GLY A 98 -5.71 4.88 -24.04
CA GLY A 98 -7.02 5.54 -23.97
C GLY A 98 -8.19 4.56 -23.77
N LEU A 99 -9.16 4.94 -22.92
CA LEU A 99 -10.34 4.12 -22.59
C LEU A 99 -11.33 3.91 -23.74
N SER A 100 -11.40 4.81 -24.73
CA SER A 100 -12.47 4.83 -25.75
C SER A 100 -12.34 3.78 -26.84
N ASP A 101 -11.11 3.41 -27.20
CA ASP A 101 -10.85 2.44 -28.28
C ASP A 101 -10.75 1.01 -27.75
N THR A 102 -10.67 0.88 -26.44
CA THR A 102 -10.28 -0.34 -25.74
C THR A 102 -11.47 -1.24 -25.41
N LEU A 103 -12.63 -0.66 -25.12
CA LEU A 103 -13.82 -1.42 -24.61
C LEU A 103 -14.37 -2.44 -25.61
N GLY A 104 -14.37 -2.11 -26.91
CA GLY A 104 -14.84 -3.02 -27.96
C GLY A 104 -13.85 -4.16 -28.22
N ASP A 105 -12.57 -3.82 -28.29
CA ASP A 105 -11.51 -4.74 -28.66
C ASP A 105 -11.13 -5.68 -27.50
N ILE A 106 -11.07 -5.18 -26.27
CA ILE A 106 -10.83 -6.02 -25.08
C ILE A 106 -11.97 -7.00 -24.88
N LYS A 107 -13.22 -6.56 -24.99
CA LYS A 107 -14.39 -7.44 -24.90
C LYS A 107 -14.34 -8.53 -25.95
N ASN A 108 -14.02 -8.20 -27.20
CA ASN A 108 -13.92 -9.17 -28.28
C ASN A 108 -12.73 -10.10 -28.12
N ASN A 109 -11.57 -9.60 -27.68
CA ASN A 109 -10.37 -10.40 -27.46
C ASN A 109 -10.46 -11.25 -26.19
N LEU A 110 -11.10 -10.76 -25.14
CA LEU A 110 -11.37 -11.55 -23.94
C LEU A 110 -12.43 -12.63 -24.22
N LEU A 111 -13.47 -12.33 -25.00
CA LEU A 111 -14.44 -13.33 -25.48
C LEU A 111 -13.78 -14.34 -26.44
N ALA A 112 -12.80 -13.94 -27.23
CA ALA A 112 -11.99 -14.84 -28.05
C ALA A 112 -11.03 -15.69 -27.19
N ALA A 113 -10.46 -15.12 -26.13
CA ALA A 113 -9.66 -15.83 -25.14
C ALA A 113 -10.47 -16.86 -24.33
N VAL A 114 -11.75 -16.61 -24.19
CA VAL A 114 -12.74 -17.46 -23.53
C VAL A 114 -13.19 -18.66 -24.43
N GLY A 115 -13.01 -18.55 -25.74
CA GLY A 115 -13.61 -19.52 -26.68
C GLY A 115 -12.96 -20.90 -26.72
N PRO A 116 -11.68 -21.07 -27.05
CA PRO A 116 -11.07 -22.41 -27.13
C PRO A 116 -10.55 -22.87 -25.77
N VAL A 117 -10.87 -24.09 -25.39
CA VAL A 117 -10.26 -24.75 -24.22
C VAL A 117 -8.72 -24.70 -24.34
N GLY A 118 -8.07 -24.18 -23.31
CA GLY A 118 -6.60 -24.08 -23.25
C GLY A 118 -6.00 -22.86 -23.98
N TYR A 119 -6.79 -21.91 -24.47
CA TYR A 119 -6.27 -20.69 -25.08
C TYR A 119 -5.38 -19.91 -24.11
N ALA A 120 -5.88 -19.61 -22.93
CA ALA A 120 -5.16 -18.84 -21.93
C ALA A 120 -3.89 -19.58 -21.45
N ALA A 121 -3.99 -20.86 -21.15
CA ALA A 121 -2.87 -21.69 -20.69
C ALA A 121 -1.74 -21.78 -21.74
N ASN A 122 -2.07 -21.85 -23.01
CA ASN A 122 -1.10 -22.01 -24.09
C ASN A 122 -0.80 -20.70 -24.86
N TYR A 123 -1.26 -19.55 -24.39
CA TYR A 123 -1.14 -18.28 -25.10
C TYR A 123 0.30 -17.97 -25.51
N SER A 124 1.22 -18.00 -24.55
CA SER A 124 2.62 -17.65 -24.80
C SER A 124 3.31 -18.60 -25.77
N LYS A 125 3.01 -19.90 -25.72
CA LYS A 125 3.51 -20.90 -26.65
C LYS A 125 2.93 -20.70 -28.06
N ASN A 126 1.62 -20.54 -28.15
CA ASN A 126 0.97 -20.40 -29.46
C ASN A 126 1.36 -19.08 -30.14
N ALA A 127 1.54 -18.00 -29.37
CA ALA A 127 1.90 -16.70 -29.93
C ALA A 127 3.39 -16.57 -30.23
N PHE A 128 4.30 -17.11 -29.40
CA PHE A 128 5.71 -16.70 -29.39
C PHE A 128 6.71 -17.86 -29.16
N ASP A 129 6.38 -19.09 -29.56
CA ASP A 129 7.22 -20.27 -29.26
C ASP A 129 8.67 -20.12 -29.76
N LYS A 130 8.85 -19.70 -31.06
CA LYS A 130 10.17 -19.51 -31.64
C LYS A 130 10.90 -18.31 -31.06
N LEU A 131 10.18 -17.23 -30.77
CA LEU A 131 10.78 -16.05 -30.15
C LEU A 131 11.37 -16.40 -28.77
N PHE A 132 10.60 -17.08 -27.93
CA PHE A 132 11.09 -17.43 -26.59
C PHE A 132 12.21 -18.47 -26.64
N ALA A 133 12.21 -19.37 -27.62
CA ALA A 133 13.38 -20.24 -27.85
C ALA A 133 14.62 -19.41 -28.21
N SER A 134 14.49 -18.43 -29.15
CA SER A 134 15.61 -17.55 -29.55
C SER A 134 16.12 -16.69 -28.39
N VAL A 135 15.20 -16.14 -27.55
CA VAL A 135 15.58 -15.36 -26.35
C VAL A 135 16.34 -16.24 -25.35
N ALA A 136 15.88 -17.48 -25.11
CA ALA A 136 16.55 -18.40 -24.19
C ALA A 136 17.96 -18.79 -24.67
N GLU A 137 18.11 -19.05 -25.95
CA GLU A 137 19.44 -19.34 -26.58
C GLU A 137 20.37 -18.14 -26.49
N PHE A 138 19.88 -16.96 -26.85
CA PHE A 138 20.63 -15.72 -26.74
C PHE A 138 21.08 -15.45 -25.31
N ALA A 139 20.18 -15.55 -24.34
CA ALA A 139 20.47 -15.34 -22.93
C ALA A 139 21.57 -16.28 -22.42
N LYS A 140 21.46 -17.57 -22.72
CA LYS A 140 22.47 -18.59 -22.37
C LYS A 140 23.84 -18.27 -23.00
N ALA A 141 23.86 -17.82 -24.24
CA ALA A 141 25.09 -17.39 -24.92
C ALA A 141 25.74 -16.15 -24.27
N GLN A 142 24.97 -15.31 -23.61
CA GLN A 142 25.45 -14.17 -22.81
C GLN A 142 25.81 -14.56 -21.36
N GLY A 143 25.65 -15.83 -20.98
CA GLY A 143 25.93 -16.33 -19.63
C GLY A 143 24.81 -16.02 -18.62
N LEU A 144 23.59 -15.72 -19.10
CA LEU A 144 22.41 -15.47 -18.26
C LEU A 144 21.62 -16.75 -18.00
N SER A 145 20.90 -16.75 -16.90
CA SER A 145 19.95 -17.79 -16.47
C SER A 145 18.51 -17.24 -16.47
N GLY A 146 17.54 -18.09 -16.17
CA GLY A 146 16.16 -17.65 -15.99
C GLY A 146 15.99 -16.60 -14.89
N GLN A 147 16.82 -16.63 -13.84
CA GLN A 147 16.76 -15.64 -12.74
C GLN A 147 17.09 -14.22 -13.19
N ASP A 148 17.77 -14.08 -14.33
CA ASP A 148 18.11 -12.80 -14.94
C ASP A 148 17.00 -12.27 -15.88
N VAL A 149 15.85 -12.98 -15.94
CA VAL A 149 14.70 -12.61 -16.79
C VAL A 149 13.57 -12.07 -15.95
N LEU A 150 13.07 -10.88 -16.35
CA LEU A 150 11.85 -10.29 -15.82
C LEU A 150 10.76 -10.29 -16.91
N VAL A 151 9.62 -10.88 -16.59
CA VAL A 151 8.47 -10.97 -17.48
C VAL A 151 7.34 -10.11 -16.90
N SER A 152 6.80 -9.20 -17.72
CA SER A 152 5.72 -8.31 -17.27
C SER A 152 4.66 -8.09 -18.35
N GLY A 153 3.49 -7.59 -17.95
CA GLY A 153 2.41 -7.26 -18.86
C GLY A 153 1.14 -6.85 -18.14
N HIS A 154 0.28 -6.08 -18.82
CA HIS A 154 -0.99 -5.58 -18.29
C HIS A 154 -2.15 -6.12 -19.13
N SER A 155 -3.30 -6.36 -18.52
CA SER A 155 -4.51 -6.84 -19.21
C SER A 155 -4.27 -8.19 -19.91
N LEU A 156 -4.52 -8.30 -21.21
CA LEU A 156 -4.17 -9.48 -22.00
C LEU A 156 -2.66 -9.79 -21.95
N GLY A 157 -1.81 -8.76 -21.78
CA GLY A 157 -0.38 -8.97 -21.52
C GLY A 157 -0.12 -9.70 -20.21
N GLY A 158 -0.91 -9.42 -19.18
CA GLY A 158 -0.87 -10.15 -17.90
C GLY A 158 -1.27 -11.63 -18.06
N LEU A 159 -2.22 -11.96 -18.94
CA LEU A 159 -2.51 -13.34 -19.32
C LEU A 159 -1.29 -14.00 -19.97
N GLY A 160 -0.57 -13.29 -20.85
CA GLY A 160 0.68 -13.77 -21.45
C GLY A 160 1.75 -14.09 -20.39
N VAL A 161 1.89 -13.25 -19.38
CA VAL A 161 2.80 -13.47 -18.23
C VAL A 161 2.44 -14.76 -17.49
N ASN A 162 1.17 -14.94 -17.11
CA ASN A 162 0.71 -16.14 -16.39
C ASN A 162 0.89 -17.40 -17.26
N SER A 163 0.56 -17.33 -18.55
CA SER A 163 0.77 -18.43 -19.51
C SER A 163 2.24 -18.83 -19.63
N LEU A 164 3.16 -17.85 -19.75
CA LEU A 164 4.60 -18.15 -19.83
C LEU A 164 5.10 -18.80 -18.53
N ALA A 165 4.65 -18.30 -17.38
CA ALA A 165 5.02 -18.85 -16.08
C ALA A 165 4.55 -20.31 -15.91
N GLU A 166 3.34 -20.64 -16.35
CA GLU A 166 2.76 -21.98 -16.29
C GLU A 166 3.55 -22.96 -17.18
N LEU A 167 3.88 -22.54 -18.39
CA LEU A 167 4.59 -23.35 -19.37
C LEU A 167 6.10 -23.46 -19.16
N SER A 168 6.67 -22.60 -18.31
CA SER A 168 8.12 -22.35 -18.21
C SER A 168 8.96 -23.56 -17.81
N GLY A 169 8.40 -24.49 -17.05
CA GLY A 169 9.10 -25.70 -16.61
C GLY A 169 9.19 -26.78 -17.69
N GLU A 170 8.22 -26.85 -18.59
CA GLU A 170 8.09 -27.91 -19.60
C GLU A 170 8.56 -27.49 -21.00
N HIS A 171 8.57 -26.18 -21.28
CA HIS A 171 8.94 -25.64 -22.58
C HIS A 171 10.25 -24.87 -22.53
N TRP A 172 10.84 -24.61 -23.71
CA TRP A 172 12.10 -23.86 -23.90
C TRP A 172 13.26 -24.39 -23.06
N GLY A 173 13.27 -25.73 -22.84
CA GLY A 173 14.29 -26.41 -22.03
C GLY A 173 14.28 -26.01 -20.55
N GLY A 174 13.16 -25.56 -20.02
CA GLY A 174 13.01 -25.10 -18.63
C GLY A 174 13.71 -23.77 -18.34
N PHE A 175 14.19 -23.05 -19.36
CA PHE A 175 14.98 -21.82 -19.15
C PHE A 175 14.25 -20.79 -18.31
N TYR A 176 12.95 -20.62 -18.52
CA TYR A 176 12.13 -19.61 -17.82
C TYR A 176 11.59 -20.09 -16.45
N ALA A 177 11.98 -21.31 -15.99
CA ALA A 177 11.42 -21.87 -14.75
C ALA A 177 11.65 -20.98 -13.53
N ASP A 178 12.82 -20.31 -13.47
CA ASP A 178 13.25 -19.44 -12.38
C ASP A 178 13.14 -17.94 -12.72
N ALA A 179 12.45 -17.58 -13.81
CA ALA A 179 12.23 -16.19 -14.18
C ALA A 179 11.29 -15.48 -13.17
N ARG A 180 11.39 -14.15 -13.11
CA ARG A 180 10.55 -13.31 -12.28
C ARG A 180 9.35 -12.82 -13.09
N TYR A 181 8.16 -12.97 -12.54
CA TYR A 181 6.90 -12.72 -13.23
C TYR A 181 6.04 -11.72 -12.46
N VAL A 182 5.69 -10.60 -13.12
CA VAL A 182 4.79 -9.57 -12.58
C VAL A 182 3.69 -9.27 -13.59
N ALA A 183 2.45 -9.51 -13.24
CA ALA A 183 1.30 -9.28 -14.10
C ALA A 183 0.38 -8.22 -13.49
N PHE A 184 0.02 -7.22 -14.28
CA PHE A 184 -0.89 -6.15 -13.90
C PHE A 184 -2.26 -6.36 -14.54
N ALA A 185 -3.34 -6.17 -13.75
CA ALA A 185 -4.72 -6.29 -14.25
C ALA A 185 -5.00 -7.58 -15.04
N SER A 186 -4.33 -8.67 -14.70
CA SER A 186 -4.43 -9.92 -15.46
C SER A 186 -5.80 -10.54 -15.34
N PRO A 187 -6.44 -10.95 -16.47
CA PRO A 187 -7.68 -11.72 -16.42
C PRO A 187 -7.48 -13.12 -15.83
N THR A 188 -6.26 -13.61 -15.80
CA THR A 188 -5.88 -14.92 -15.26
C THR A 188 -4.98 -14.75 -14.05
N GLN A 189 -5.00 -15.73 -13.15
CA GLN A 189 -4.05 -15.87 -12.05
C GLN A 189 -3.62 -17.34 -12.03
N GLY A 190 -2.34 -17.60 -12.28
CA GLY A 190 -1.80 -18.96 -12.29
C GLY A 190 -1.91 -19.64 -10.92
N PRO A 191 -1.96 -20.97 -10.87
CA PRO A 191 -1.92 -21.70 -9.61
C PRO A 191 -0.58 -21.50 -8.90
N GLY A 192 -0.62 -21.45 -7.57
CA GLY A 192 0.58 -21.28 -6.77
C GLY A 192 1.03 -19.82 -6.63
N ASP A 193 2.35 -19.59 -6.54
CA ASP A 193 2.92 -18.32 -6.12
C ASP A 193 4.05 -17.79 -7.03
N LYS A 194 4.17 -18.29 -8.23
CA LYS A 194 5.22 -17.94 -9.17
C LYS A 194 5.08 -16.56 -9.78
N VAL A 195 3.82 -16.11 -10.00
CA VAL A 195 3.52 -14.81 -10.59
C VAL A 195 3.03 -13.86 -9.51
N LEU A 196 3.58 -12.65 -9.45
CA LEU A 196 3.00 -11.57 -8.68
C LEU A 196 1.89 -10.93 -9.52
N ASN A 197 0.63 -11.28 -9.24
CA ASN A 197 -0.53 -10.71 -9.90
C ASN A 197 -1.03 -9.50 -9.12
N ILE A 198 -0.89 -8.31 -9.68
CA ILE A 198 -1.28 -7.05 -9.08
C ILE A 198 -2.51 -6.51 -9.80
N GLY A 199 -3.56 -6.20 -9.03
CA GLY A 199 -4.77 -5.63 -9.60
C GLY A 199 -5.62 -4.91 -8.57
N TYR A 200 -6.46 -4.01 -9.09
CA TYR A 200 -7.49 -3.40 -8.27
C TYR A 200 -8.65 -4.38 -8.08
N GLU A 201 -9.19 -4.46 -6.89
CA GLU A 201 -10.32 -5.34 -6.61
C GLU A 201 -11.59 -4.98 -7.39
N ASN A 202 -11.74 -3.70 -7.73
CA ASN A 202 -12.84 -3.18 -8.55
C ASN A 202 -12.51 -3.08 -10.04
N ASP A 203 -11.40 -3.65 -10.50
CA ASP A 203 -11.08 -3.82 -11.92
C ASP A 203 -11.87 -5.02 -12.48
N PRO A 204 -12.76 -4.81 -13.47
CA PRO A 204 -13.63 -5.87 -13.99
C PRO A 204 -12.88 -6.98 -14.74
N VAL A 205 -11.64 -6.74 -15.15
CA VAL A 205 -10.81 -7.73 -15.88
C VAL A 205 -9.97 -8.56 -14.92
N PHE A 206 -9.51 -7.97 -13.83
CA PHE A 206 -8.65 -8.65 -12.87
C PHE A 206 -9.34 -9.88 -12.29
N ARG A 207 -8.74 -11.04 -12.47
CA ARG A 207 -9.27 -12.34 -11.98
C ARG A 207 -10.64 -12.75 -12.59
N VAL A 208 -10.91 -12.38 -13.84
CA VAL A 208 -12.18 -12.73 -14.49
C VAL A 208 -12.23 -14.19 -14.96
N LEU A 209 -11.08 -14.85 -15.09
CA LEU A 209 -10.97 -16.26 -15.44
C LEU A 209 -10.57 -17.09 -14.21
N ASP A 210 -11.17 -18.25 -14.03
CA ASP A 210 -10.80 -19.23 -12.99
C ASP A 210 -9.47 -19.89 -13.35
N GLY A 211 -8.39 -19.39 -12.75
CA GLY A 211 -7.02 -19.73 -13.16
C GLY A 211 -6.82 -19.36 -14.64
N THR A 212 -6.65 -20.39 -15.50
CA THR A 212 -6.53 -20.22 -16.96
C THR A 212 -7.77 -20.73 -17.71
N THR A 213 -8.86 -21.05 -16.99
CA THR A 213 -10.10 -21.58 -17.58
C THR A 213 -11.23 -20.54 -17.48
N PHE A 214 -12.16 -20.58 -18.43
CA PHE A 214 -13.34 -19.74 -18.39
C PHE A 214 -14.42 -20.37 -17.51
N ASN A 215 -14.97 -19.53 -16.61
CA ASN A 215 -16.17 -19.85 -15.85
C ASN A 215 -17.22 -18.76 -16.12
N ALA A 216 -18.42 -19.17 -16.58
CA ALA A 216 -19.50 -18.23 -16.89
C ALA A 216 -19.94 -17.37 -15.68
N SER A 217 -19.80 -17.86 -14.46
CA SER A 217 -20.08 -17.08 -13.25
C SER A 217 -19.14 -15.89 -13.07
N SER A 218 -17.91 -15.97 -13.57
CA SER A 218 -16.93 -14.89 -13.51
C SER A 218 -17.28 -13.68 -14.38
N LEU A 219 -18.25 -13.80 -15.29
CA LEU A 219 -18.82 -12.65 -16.01
C LEU A 219 -19.60 -11.70 -15.10
N GLY A 220 -20.14 -12.21 -14.01
CA GLY A 220 -20.93 -11.44 -13.04
C GLY A 220 -20.19 -11.10 -11.76
N SER A 221 -19.03 -11.71 -11.51
CA SER A 221 -18.20 -11.51 -10.31
C SER A 221 -16.75 -11.92 -10.60
N HIS A 222 -15.83 -11.42 -9.79
CA HIS A 222 -14.44 -11.88 -9.86
C HIS A 222 -14.30 -13.32 -9.35
N ASP A 223 -13.29 -14.01 -9.86
CA ASP A 223 -12.86 -15.30 -9.34
C ASP A 223 -12.24 -15.15 -7.94
N LYS A 224 -12.09 -16.28 -7.25
CA LYS A 224 -11.44 -16.32 -5.94
C LYS A 224 -9.98 -15.85 -6.05
N VAL A 225 -9.56 -15.11 -5.05
CA VAL A 225 -8.18 -14.65 -4.94
C VAL A 225 -7.25 -15.85 -4.75
N GLN A 226 -6.29 -16.01 -5.64
CA GLN A 226 -5.23 -17.01 -5.53
C GLN A 226 -4.07 -16.50 -4.67
N ALA A 227 -3.23 -17.43 -4.21
CA ALA A 227 -2.03 -17.07 -3.47
C ALA A 227 -1.08 -16.15 -4.28
N SER A 228 -1.16 -16.16 -5.60
CA SER A 228 -0.38 -15.32 -6.53
C SER A 228 -0.88 -13.89 -6.66
N ALA A 229 -2.07 -13.55 -6.19
CA ALA A 229 -2.69 -12.24 -6.39
C ALA A 229 -2.63 -11.37 -5.13
N THR A 230 -2.52 -10.06 -5.31
CA THR A 230 -2.76 -9.07 -4.27
C THR A 230 -4.24 -8.99 -3.94
N ASN A 231 -4.55 -8.58 -2.72
CA ASN A 231 -5.91 -8.42 -2.25
C ASN A 231 -6.17 -6.97 -1.85
N ASN A 232 -7.46 -6.58 -1.85
CA ASN A 232 -7.94 -5.38 -1.18
C ASN A 232 -7.23 -4.08 -1.58
N ILE A 233 -6.82 -3.95 -2.87
CA ILE A 233 -6.38 -2.67 -3.44
C ILE A 233 -7.54 -2.08 -4.22
N VAL A 234 -8.07 -0.96 -3.77
CA VAL A 234 -9.21 -0.25 -4.37
C VAL A 234 -8.74 0.91 -5.22
N ASN A 235 -9.18 0.99 -6.46
CA ASN A 235 -9.14 2.20 -7.27
C ASN A 235 -10.35 3.06 -6.93
N PHE A 236 -10.17 4.08 -6.10
CA PHE A 236 -11.26 4.97 -5.68
C PHE A 236 -11.50 6.05 -6.74
N ASN A 237 -12.36 5.76 -7.68
CA ASN A 237 -12.80 6.66 -8.75
C ASN A 237 -14.27 7.07 -8.57
N GLU A 238 -14.79 7.94 -9.44
CA GLU A 238 -16.16 8.46 -9.36
C GLU A 238 -17.22 7.36 -9.41
N HIS A 239 -16.96 6.30 -10.18
CA HIS A 239 -17.88 5.16 -10.26
C HIS A 239 -17.91 4.39 -8.94
N TYR A 240 -16.74 4.09 -8.37
CA TYR A 240 -16.66 3.42 -7.07
C TYR A 240 -17.29 4.25 -5.96
N ALA A 241 -17.13 5.59 -5.99
CA ALA A 241 -17.72 6.51 -5.01
C ALA A 241 -19.24 6.61 -5.12
N SER A 242 -19.81 6.44 -6.33
CA SER A 242 -21.24 6.66 -6.58
C SER A 242 -22.13 5.54 -6.03
N THR A 243 -23.12 5.88 -5.20
CA THR A 243 -24.12 4.91 -4.72
C THR A 243 -25.11 4.48 -5.81
N LEU A 244 -25.40 5.36 -6.77
CA LEU A 244 -26.34 5.08 -7.87
C LEU A 244 -25.69 4.22 -8.97
N GLU A 245 -24.44 4.52 -9.31
CA GLU A 245 -23.72 3.80 -10.37
C GLU A 245 -23.36 2.37 -9.95
N ASN A 246 -23.30 2.08 -8.64
CA ASN A 246 -23.03 0.74 -8.10
C ASN A 246 -24.27 -0.14 -7.93
N LEU A 247 -25.39 0.19 -8.52
CA LEU A 247 -26.56 -0.72 -8.59
C LEU A 247 -26.30 -1.95 -9.46
N LEU A 248 -25.33 -1.88 -10.37
CA LEU A 248 -24.85 -3.01 -11.17
C LEU A 248 -23.59 -3.60 -10.57
N PRO A 249 -23.41 -4.92 -10.60
CA PRO A 249 -22.19 -5.56 -10.14
C PRO A 249 -20.94 -4.98 -10.84
N GLN A 250 -19.84 -4.90 -10.13
CA GLN A 250 -18.54 -4.65 -10.74
C GLN A 250 -18.13 -5.88 -11.53
N SER A 251 -18.33 -5.83 -12.83
CA SER A 251 -18.11 -6.96 -13.72
C SER A 251 -17.73 -6.50 -15.11
N ILE A 252 -17.21 -7.42 -15.91
CA ILE A 252 -16.84 -7.18 -17.31
C ILE A 252 -18.03 -6.71 -18.17
N LEU A 253 -19.27 -6.99 -17.74
CA LEU A 253 -20.48 -6.54 -18.41
C LEU A 253 -20.88 -5.10 -18.05
N ASN A 254 -20.33 -4.53 -16.97
CA ASN A 254 -20.58 -3.17 -16.56
C ASN A 254 -19.52 -2.21 -17.15
N PRO A 255 -19.85 -1.40 -18.18
CA PRO A 255 -18.87 -0.55 -18.83
C PRO A 255 -18.28 0.54 -17.92
N LEU A 256 -18.97 0.92 -16.84
CA LEU A 256 -18.51 1.95 -15.92
C LEU A 256 -17.40 1.44 -15.00
N SER A 257 -17.41 0.15 -14.67
CA SER A 257 -16.34 -0.46 -13.86
C SER A 257 -14.98 -0.51 -14.58
N TRP A 258 -14.98 -0.41 -15.92
CA TRP A 258 -13.75 -0.40 -16.73
C TRP A 258 -12.81 0.79 -16.48
N LYS A 259 -13.30 1.85 -15.83
CA LYS A 259 -12.44 2.97 -15.41
C LYS A 259 -11.28 2.53 -14.52
N ALA A 260 -11.47 1.47 -13.73
CA ALA A 260 -10.42 0.91 -12.87
C ALA A 260 -9.36 0.09 -13.65
N HIS A 261 -9.63 -0.27 -14.93
CA HIS A 261 -8.74 -1.12 -15.73
C HIS A 261 -7.66 -0.36 -16.51
N GLY A 262 -7.75 0.94 -16.65
CA GLY A 262 -6.83 1.71 -17.50
C GLY A 262 -5.38 1.65 -17.04
N SER A 263 -4.44 1.32 -17.97
CA SER A 263 -3.02 1.16 -17.66
C SER A 263 -2.36 2.40 -17.04
N ALA A 264 -2.76 3.59 -17.48
CA ALA A 264 -2.28 4.85 -16.91
C ALA A 264 -2.71 5.02 -15.43
N GLY A 265 -3.97 4.66 -15.10
CA GLY A 265 -4.47 4.67 -13.73
C GLY A 265 -3.78 3.63 -12.85
N TYR A 266 -3.43 2.46 -13.41
CA TYR A 266 -2.60 1.49 -12.71
C TYR A 266 -1.23 2.05 -12.38
N ALA A 267 -0.55 2.64 -13.35
CA ALA A 267 0.78 3.20 -13.16
C ALA A 267 0.80 4.30 -12.09
N ASP A 268 -0.09 5.27 -12.20
CA ASP A 268 -0.18 6.38 -11.26
C ASP A 268 -0.54 5.91 -9.85
N GLY A 269 -1.61 5.14 -9.71
CA GLY A 269 -2.10 4.72 -8.39
C GLY A 269 -1.12 3.79 -7.67
N LEU A 270 -0.59 2.79 -8.36
CA LEU A 270 0.33 1.84 -7.73
C LEU A 270 1.72 2.44 -7.46
N ASN A 271 2.18 3.40 -8.25
CA ASN A 271 3.41 4.14 -7.91
C ASN A 271 3.23 4.92 -6.61
N ARG A 272 2.08 5.56 -6.39
CA ARG A 272 1.80 6.24 -5.12
C ARG A 272 1.83 5.30 -3.93
N VAL A 273 1.37 4.06 -4.08
CA VAL A 273 1.50 3.04 -3.03
C VAL A 273 2.97 2.72 -2.74
N VAL A 274 3.78 2.50 -3.78
CA VAL A 274 5.21 2.13 -3.63
C VAL A 274 6.04 3.29 -3.09
N ASP A 275 5.71 4.52 -3.49
CA ASP A 275 6.42 5.74 -3.07
C ASP A 275 5.94 6.29 -1.72
N SER A 276 4.88 5.71 -1.17
CA SER A 276 4.31 6.13 0.12
C SER A 276 5.28 5.93 1.28
N ALA A 277 5.23 6.84 2.24
CA ALA A 277 5.89 6.68 3.53
C ALA A 277 5.38 5.45 4.30
N PHE A 278 4.19 4.96 3.98
CA PHE A 278 3.58 3.79 4.62
C PHE A 278 3.86 2.47 3.93
N TYR A 279 4.60 2.44 2.80
CA TYR A 279 4.79 1.20 2.04
C TYR A 279 5.24 0.02 2.91
N ASP A 280 6.24 0.22 3.75
CA ASP A 280 6.81 -0.84 4.61
C ASP A 280 5.90 -1.27 5.76
N LEU A 281 4.84 -0.51 6.04
CA LEU A 281 3.79 -0.86 6.99
C LEU A 281 2.68 -1.69 6.35
N THR A 282 2.54 -1.63 5.02
CA THR A 282 1.53 -2.41 4.30
C THR A 282 1.89 -3.89 4.29
N SER A 283 0.90 -4.72 4.11
CA SER A 283 1.05 -6.16 3.90
C SER A 283 0.13 -6.63 2.78
N LYS A 284 0.31 -7.88 2.35
CA LYS A 284 -0.57 -8.49 1.33
C LYS A 284 -2.06 -8.39 1.68
N ASP A 285 -2.39 -8.42 2.96
CA ASP A 285 -3.77 -8.42 3.45
C ASP A 285 -4.25 -7.04 3.93
N SER A 286 -3.41 -6.00 3.81
CA SER A 286 -3.80 -4.61 4.09
C SER A 286 -4.82 -4.11 3.08
N THR A 287 -5.77 -3.30 3.54
CA THR A 287 -6.71 -2.59 2.66
C THR A 287 -6.08 -1.30 2.16
N LEU A 288 -5.91 -1.16 0.86
CA LEU A 288 -5.31 0.01 0.24
C LEU A 288 -6.34 0.73 -0.62
N ILE A 289 -6.63 1.98 -0.30
CA ILE A 289 -7.55 2.84 -1.03
C ILE A 289 -6.74 3.89 -1.79
N VAL A 290 -6.72 3.80 -3.10
CA VAL A 290 -5.95 4.72 -3.95
C VAL A 290 -6.91 5.66 -4.66
N SER A 291 -6.87 6.95 -4.34
CA SER A 291 -7.71 7.97 -4.99
C SER A 291 -7.29 8.16 -6.46
N THR A 292 -8.23 8.00 -7.37
CA THR A 292 -8.07 8.34 -8.80
C THR A 292 -9.18 9.29 -9.26
N LEU A 293 -9.75 10.04 -8.32
CA LEU A 293 -10.76 11.06 -8.59
C LEU A 293 -10.20 12.17 -9.50
N SER A 294 -11.03 12.63 -10.42
CA SER A 294 -10.72 13.82 -11.21
C SER A 294 -10.68 15.07 -10.33
N GLU A 295 -9.99 16.12 -10.78
CA GLU A 295 -9.92 17.41 -10.10
C GLU A 295 -11.32 17.96 -9.75
N ALA A 296 -12.30 17.79 -10.64
CA ALA A 296 -13.67 18.24 -10.41
C ALA A 296 -14.39 17.51 -9.26
N SER A 297 -13.96 16.32 -8.92
CA SER A 297 -14.58 15.43 -7.93
C SER A 297 -13.85 15.44 -6.57
N ARG A 298 -12.52 15.66 -6.55
CA ARG A 298 -11.69 15.57 -5.34
C ARG A 298 -12.18 16.44 -4.18
N GLY A 299 -12.50 17.71 -4.43
CA GLY A 299 -12.99 18.62 -3.40
C GLY A 299 -14.45 18.41 -2.95
N LYS A 300 -15.11 17.32 -3.40
CA LYS A 300 -16.53 17.05 -3.12
C LYS A 300 -16.82 15.64 -2.67
N THR A 301 -15.87 14.72 -2.87
CA THR A 301 -16.05 13.29 -2.64
C THR A 301 -15.04 12.83 -1.62
N TRP A 302 -15.50 12.29 -0.51
CA TRP A 302 -14.64 11.69 0.49
C TRP A 302 -14.09 10.36 -0.01
N VAL A 303 -12.77 10.22 0.03
CA VAL A 303 -12.07 8.97 -0.22
C VAL A 303 -12.03 8.20 1.09
N GLU A 304 -12.76 7.11 1.14
CA GLU A 304 -12.93 6.26 2.32
C GLU A 304 -13.08 4.80 1.92
N ASP A 305 -12.90 3.88 2.86
CA ASP A 305 -13.22 2.48 2.62
C ASP A 305 -14.73 2.27 2.62
N LEU A 306 -15.32 2.15 1.43
CA LEU A 306 -16.74 1.86 1.28
C LEU A 306 -17.07 0.38 1.45
N ASN A 307 -16.05 -0.47 1.55
CA ASN A 307 -16.14 -1.92 1.76
C ASN A 307 -17.22 -2.59 0.88
N ARG A 308 -17.12 -2.38 -0.43
CA ARG A 308 -18.13 -2.80 -1.42
C ARG A 308 -17.90 -4.20 -1.98
N ASN A 309 -16.94 -4.93 -1.43
CA ASN A 309 -16.59 -6.26 -1.89
C ASN A 309 -17.48 -7.35 -1.32
N ALA A 310 -17.42 -8.51 -1.98
CA ALA A 310 -18.09 -9.72 -1.50
C ALA A 310 -17.46 -10.24 -0.19
N GLU A 311 -16.15 -9.98 0.02
CA GLU A 311 -15.44 -10.28 1.27
C GLU A 311 -15.09 -8.98 1.99
N PRO A 312 -15.48 -8.83 3.27
CA PRO A 312 -15.17 -7.63 4.04
C PRO A 312 -13.67 -7.41 4.17
N HIS A 313 -13.25 -6.15 4.06
CA HIS A 313 -11.88 -5.74 4.35
C HIS A 313 -11.54 -6.05 5.81
N LYS A 314 -10.30 -6.43 6.03
CA LYS A 314 -9.74 -6.76 7.35
C LYS A 314 -8.37 -6.12 7.47
N GLY A 315 -7.99 -5.77 8.69
CA GLY A 315 -6.71 -5.15 8.94
C GLY A 315 -6.75 -3.62 8.86
N SER A 316 -5.57 -3.01 8.91
CA SER A 316 -5.41 -1.55 8.82
C SER A 316 -5.74 -1.06 7.41
N THR A 317 -6.36 0.13 7.32
CA THR A 317 -6.68 0.79 6.06
C THR A 317 -5.63 1.83 5.73
N PHE A 318 -5.12 1.78 4.51
CA PHE A 318 -4.17 2.74 3.96
C PHE A 318 -4.87 3.55 2.86
N ILE A 319 -4.94 4.86 3.03
CA ILE A 319 -5.60 5.77 2.08
C ILE A 319 -4.56 6.70 1.46
N PHE A 320 -4.45 6.68 0.14
CA PHE A 320 -3.49 7.46 -0.62
C PHE A 320 -4.21 8.51 -1.47
N GLY A 321 -3.99 9.77 -1.14
CA GLY A 321 -4.45 10.92 -1.89
C GLY A 321 -3.72 11.10 -3.23
N THR A 322 -3.96 12.21 -3.89
CA THR A 322 -3.32 12.63 -5.15
C THR A 322 -2.33 13.78 -4.88
N ASP A 323 -1.72 14.33 -5.92
CA ASP A 323 -0.94 15.58 -5.80
C ASP A 323 -1.84 16.84 -5.90
N GLY A 324 -3.11 16.73 -5.59
CA GLY A 324 -4.08 17.85 -5.55
C GLY A 324 -5.01 17.71 -4.37
N SER A 325 -5.76 18.77 -4.05
CA SER A 325 -6.59 18.83 -2.84
C SER A 325 -7.64 17.73 -2.77
N ASP A 326 -7.54 16.86 -1.78
CA ASP A 326 -8.36 15.69 -1.55
C ASP A 326 -9.19 15.79 -0.25
N LEU A 327 -10.29 15.07 -0.20
CA LEU A 327 -11.04 14.80 1.03
C LEU A 327 -10.81 13.34 1.42
N LEU A 328 -10.06 13.10 2.50
CA LEU A 328 -9.61 11.78 2.92
C LEU A 328 -10.23 11.41 4.27
N LYS A 329 -10.85 10.24 4.36
CA LYS A 329 -11.57 9.85 5.57
C LYS A 329 -11.23 8.44 6.00
N GLY A 330 -10.67 8.31 7.20
CA GLY A 330 -10.52 7.07 7.93
C GLY A 330 -11.83 6.55 8.50
N GLY A 331 -11.80 5.33 9.00
CA GLY A 331 -12.93 4.65 9.61
C GLY A 331 -12.90 4.71 11.14
N ARG A 332 -13.38 3.63 11.76
CA ARG A 332 -13.27 3.41 13.21
C ARG A 332 -12.08 2.52 13.58
N GLY A 333 -11.38 2.02 12.59
CA GLY A 333 -10.22 1.16 12.75
C GLY A 333 -8.95 1.97 12.94
N ASN A 334 -7.83 1.32 12.64
CA ASN A 334 -6.54 1.98 12.60
C ASN A 334 -6.26 2.34 11.13
N ASP A 335 -6.09 3.62 10.87
CA ASP A 335 -5.98 4.15 9.52
C ASP A 335 -4.65 4.88 9.30
N PHE A 336 -4.07 4.69 8.11
CA PHE A 336 -2.87 5.37 7.64
C PHE A 336 -3.24 6.19 6.41
N ILE A 337 -3.21 7.50 6.53
CA ILE A 337 -3.71 8.40 5.50
C ILE A 337 -2.61 9.35 5.04
N GLU A 338 -2.32 9.37 3.75
CA GLU A 338 -1.32 10.23 3.14
C GLU A 338 -1.98 11.16 2.11
N GLY A 339 -1.93 12.49 2.36
CA GLY A 339 -2.48 13.52 1.47
C GLY A 339 -1.61 13.77 0.25
N ARG A 340 -0.28 13.80 0.43
CA ARG A 340 0.77 14.12 -0.57
C ARG A 340 0.88 15.64 -0.81
N ASP A 341 0.77 16.11 -2.07
CA ASP A 341 0.74 17.53 -2.39
C ASP A 341 -0.72 18.00 -2.46
N GLY A 342 -0.98 19.25 -2.12
CA GLY A 342 -2.35 19.82 -2.17
C GLY A 342 -2.80 20.42 -0.85
N ASN A 343 -4.03 20.89 -0.82
CA ASN A 343 -4.66 21.34 0.42
C ASN A 343 -5.72 20.31 0.81
N ASP A 344 -5.33 19.37 1.65
CA ASP A 344 -6.11 18.19 1.95
C ASP A 344 -6.95 18.38 3.20
N THR A 345 -8.09 17.70 3.24
CA THR A 345 -8.92 17.64 4.44
C THR A 345 -9.06 16.20 4.90
N PHE A 346 -8.63 15.96 6.14
CA PHE A 346 -8.68 14.66 6.78
C PHE A 346 -9.87 14.59 7.73
N ARG A 347 -10.49 13.42 7.81
CA ARG A 347 -11.43 13.01 8.86
C ARG A 347 -11.06 11.65 9.39
N ASP A 348 -11.49 11.41 10.63
CA ASP A 348 -11.34 10.14 11.27
C ASP A 348 -12.50 9.89 12.23
N ASP A 349 -12.95 8.65 12.35
CA ASP A 349 -14.08 8.26 13.20
C ASP A 349 -13.59 7.55 14.50
N GLY A 350 -12.27 7.52 14.77
CA GLY A 350 -11.62 6.95 15.98
C GLY A 350 -10.60 5.86 15.66
N GLY A 351 -9.93 5.32 16.69
CA GLY A 351 -8.86 4.35 16.52
C GLY A 351 -7.46 4.94 16.77
N TYR A 352 -6.44 4.25 16.29
CA TYR A 352 -5.05 4.70 16.35
C TYR A 352 -4.56 4.95 14.92
N ASN A 353 -4.36 6.23 14.57
CA ASN A 353 -4.22 6.65 13.19
C ASN A 353 -2.95 7.44 12.96
N ILE A 354 -2.39 7.34 11.74
CA ILE A 354 -1.28 8.19 11.30
C ILE A 354 -1.72 8.97 10.06
N LEU A 355 -1.73 10.29 10.16
CA LEU A 355 -2.15 11.21 9.12
C LEU A 355 -0.95 12.04 8.66
N LEU A 356 -0.56 11.91 7.40
CA LEU A 356 0.52 12.70 6.78
C LEU A 356 -0.10 13.68 5.78
N GLY A 357 -0.07 14.96 6.10
CA GLY A 357 -0.61 16.01 5.24
C GLY A 357 0.20 16.18 3.95
N GLY A 358 1.52 16.20 4.09
CA GLY A 358 2.42 16.51 2.98
C GLY A 358 2.46 18.01 2.69
N LYS A 359 2.69 18.40 1.40
CA LYS A 359 2.80 19.83 1.07
C LYS A 359 1.43 20.48 0.94
N GLY A 360 1.34 21.72 1.40
CA GLY A 360 0.14 22.56 1.25
C GLY A 360 -0.45 22.98 2.58
N HIS A 361 -1.70 23.43 2.55
CA HIS A 361 -2.44 23.80 3.75
C HIS A 361 -3.44 22.70 4.10
N ASN A 362 -3.03 21.79 4.97
CA ASN A 362 -3.80 20.61 5.31
C ASN A 362 -4.62 20.82 6.58
N VAL A 363 -5.80 20.23 6.62
CA VAL A 363 -6.80 20.42 7.67
C VAL A 363 -7.24 19.07 8.23
N PHE A 364 -7.28 18.94 9.56
CA PHE A 364 -7.91 17.80 10.21
C PHE A 364 -9.26 18.23 10.81
N ASP A 365 -10.35 17.72 10.24
CA ASP A 365 -11.72 18.02 10.65
C ASP A 365 -12.19 17.02 11.71
N LEU A 366 -12.22 17.44 12.95
CA LEU A 366 -12.54 16.66 14.14
C LEU A 366 -14.01 16.23 14.24
N GLN A 367 -14.89 16.83 13.45
CA GLN A 367 -16.35 16.58 13.45
C GLN A 367 -17.07 16.80 14.78
N GLN A 368 -16.36 17.15 15.83
CA GLN A 368 -16.85 17.35 17.19
C GLN A 368 -16.25 18.64 17.79
N SER A 369 -16.75 19.05 18.99
CA SER A 369 -16.18 20.18 19.72
C SER A 369 -14.74 19.90 20.15
N LEU A 370 -13.86 20.90 20.03
CA LEU A 370 -12.45 20.79 20.41
C LEU A 370 -12.27 20.32 21.87
N GLY A 371 -13.16 20.72 22.76
CA GLY A 371 -13.11 20.33 24.18
C GLY A 371 -13.29 18.82 24.46
N LYS A 372 -13.60 18.03 23.43
CA LYS A 372 -13.64 16.55 23.54
C LYS A 372 -12.32 15.88 23.22
N PHE A 373 -11.33 16.65 22.86
CA PHE A 373 -10.02 16.15 22.47
C PHE A 373 -8.92 16.70 23.39
N SER A 374 -7.93 15.89 23.64
CA SER A 374 -6.64 16.32 24.15
C SER A 374 -5.72 16.50 22.95
N VAL A 375 -5.16 17.68 22.78
CA VAL A 375 -4.26 18.01 21.67
C VAL A 375 -2.90 18.38 22.23
N VAL A 376 -1.86 17.70 21.78
CA VAL A 376 -0.49 17.85 22.24
C VAL A 376 0.43 18.00 21.02
N ASN A 377 1.42 18.89 21.13
CA ASN A 377 2.48 19.03 20.14
C ASN A 377 3.79 18.53 20.76
N ASP A 378 4.51 17.65 20.06
CA ASP A 378 5.76 17.08 20.55
C ASP A 378 6.97 18.03 20.41
N GLY A 379 6.77 19.19 19.79
CA GLY A 379 7.84 20.15 19.52
C GLY A 379 8.70 19.83 18.30
N ASP A 380 8.49 18.66 17.65
CA ASP A 380 9.19 18.22 16.43
C ASP A 380 8.25 18.10 15.21
N GLY A 381 7.13 18.82 15.28
CA GLY A 381 6.18 18.93 14.17
C GLY A 381 5.10 17.85 14.12
N THR A 382 5.03 16.96 15.11
CA THR A 382 3.94 15.99 15.23
C THR A 382 2.87 16.50 16.20
N LEU A 383 1.63 16.50 15.74
CA LEU A 383 0.48 16.81 16.57
C LEU A 383 -0.25 15.52 16.92
N TYR A 384 -0.45 15.28 18.20
CA TYR A 384 -1.21 14.14 18.73
C TYR A 384 -2.59 14.61 19.15
N VAL A 385 -3.62 14.01 18.59
CA VAL A 385 -5.01 14.30 18.89
C VAL A 385 -5.64 13.06 19.51
N ARG A 386 -5.91 13.09 20.82
CA ARG A 386 -6.57 11.99 21.54
C ARG A 386 -8.03 12.30 21.71
N ASP A 387 -8.90 11.37 21.32
CA ASP A 387 -10.34 11.46 21.54
C ASP A 387 -10.77 11.05 22.96
N ALA A 388 -12.05 11.24 23.26
CA ALA A 388 -12.62 10.91 24.58
C ALA A 388 -12.67 9.39 24.87
N TYR A 389 -12.43 8.55 23.89
CA TYR A 389 -12.43 7.07 24.01
C TYR A 389 -11.01 6.50 24.09
N GLY A 390 -10.00 7.38 23.99
CA GLY A 390 -8.59 7.04 24.09
C GLY A 390 -7.94 6.66 22.75
N GLY A 391 -8.64 6.83 21.62
CA GLY A 391 -8.05 6.78 20.28
C GLY A 391 -7.05 7.92 20.09
N ILE A 392 -5.99 7.70 19.34
CA ILE A 392 -4.92 8.68 19.11
C ILE A 392 -4.68 8.80 17.59
N SER A 393 -4.83 10.02 17.07
CA SER A 393 -4.39 10.35 15.72
C SER A 393 -3.06 11.11 15.79
N MET A 394 -1.99 10.49 15.32
CA MET A 394 -0.67 11.09 15.17
C MET A 394 -0.60 11.77 13.82
N THR A 395 -0.39 13.09 13.78
CA THR A 395 -0.52 13.85 12.54
C THR A 395 0.73 14.68 12.27
N ARG A 396 1.14 14.76 11.01
CA ARG A 396 2.21 15.64 10.52
C ARG A 396 1.71 16.48 9.35
N ASP A 397 2.31 17.66 9.20
CA ASP A 397 1.99 18.62 8.13
C ASP A 397 0.51 19.04 8.12
N ILE A 398 -0.11 19.14 9.30
CA ILE A 398 -1.46 19.64 9.48
C ILE A 398 -1.40 21.10 9.94
N GLY A 399 -1.89 22.03 9.10
CA GLY A 399 -1.87 23.46 9.38
C GLY A 399 -3.06 23.97 10.20
N ALA A 400 -4.16 23.22 10.24
CA ALA A 400 -5.32 23.61 11.02
C ALA A 400 -6.16 22.41 11.49
N LEU A 401 -6.82 22.57 12.62
CA LEU A 401 -7.92 21.69 13.07
C LEU A 401 -9.25 22.40 12.85
N VAL A 402 -10.28 21.66 12.45
CA VAL A 402 -11.65 22.17 12.38
C VAL A 402 -12.51 21.46 13.40
N SER A 403 -13.18 22.22 14.26
CA SER A 403 -14.12 21.70 15.26
C SER A 403 -15.55 22.12 14.99
N LYS A 404 -16.51 21.38 15.53
CA LYS A 404 -17.94 21.72 15.52
C LYS A 404 -18.37 22.15 16.92
N GLU A 405 -18.34 23.47 17.15
CA GLU A 405 -18.70 24.02 18.44
C GLU A 405 -20.21 24.22 18.57
N PRO A 406 -20.78 24.13 19.80
CA PRO A 406 -22.17 24.42 20.05
C PRO A 406 -22.51 25.85 19.59
N GLY A 407 -23.47 25.97 18.68
CA GLY A 407 -23.93 27.26 18.18
C GLY A 407 -25.14 27.79 18.96
N PHE A 408 -25.91 28.72 18.31
CA PHE A 408 -27.09 29.35 18.86
C PHE A 408 -28.19 28.31 19.20
N ALA A 409 -29.08 28.66 20.16
CA ALA A 409 -30.22 27.83 20.60
C ALA A 409 -29.86 26.49 21.26
N TRP A 410 -29.01 26.51 22.31
CA TRP A 410 -28.64 25.35 23.13
C TRP A 410 -28.12 24.15 22.34
N GLY A 411 -27.33 24.41 21.28
CA GLY A 411 -26.68 23.37 20.49
C GLY A 411 -27.53 22.77 19.37
N LEU A 412 -28.70 23.34 19.05
CA LEU A 412 -29.51 22.94 17.88
C LEU A 412 -28.81 23.21 16.55
N PHE A 413 -27.85 24.17 16.52
CA PHE A 413 -27.00 24.47 15.38
C PHE A 413 -25.54 24.41 15.84
N SER A 414 -24.68 23.67 15.13
CA SER A 414 -23.23 23.70 15.34
C SER A 414 -22.60 24.78 14.45
N LYS A 415 -21.51 25.37 14.94
CA LYS A 415 -20.67 26.31 14.20
C LYS A 415 -19.31 25.65 13.97
N GLU A 416 -18.86 25.61 12.74
CA GLU A 416 -17.48 25.22 12.43
C GLU A 416 -16.53 26.34 12.83
N VAL A 417 -15.46 25.94 13.54
CA VAL A 417 -14.39 26.83 13.98
C VAL A 417 -13.07 26.25 13.49
N THR A 418 -12.32 27.06 12.73
CA THR A 418 -10.99 26.70 12.28
C THR A 418 -9.96 27.20 13.29
N HIS A 419 -9.10 26.30 13.73
CA HIS A 419 -8.02 26.53 14.66
C HIS A 419 -6.68 26.35 13.92
N SER A 420 -5.96 27.41 13.65
CA SER A 420 -4.62 27.31 13.06
C SER A 420 -3.65 26.67 14.07
N VAL A 421 -2.89 25.72 13.63
CA VAL A 421 -1.82 25.07 14.42
C VAL A 421 -0.64 26.04 14.50
N THR A 422 -0.19 26.35 15.71
CA THR A 422 0.97 27.22 15.98
C THR A 422 1.88 26.56 17.02
N ASP A 423 3.09 27.07 17.20
CA ASP A 423 4.01 26.55 18.24
C ASP A 423 3.47 26.71 19.67
N GLN A 424 2.56 27.65 19.90
CA GLN A 424 2.01 27.98 21.22
C GLN A 424 0.66 27.31 21.52
N GLY A 425 -0.01 26.76 20.50
CA GLY A 425 -1.35 26.20 20.62
C GLY A 425 -2.20 26.39 19.37
N LEU A 426 -3.48 26.25 19.54
CA LEU A 426 -4.49 26.32 18.50
C LEU A 426 -5.12 27.71 18.48
N LEU A 427 -4.97 28.45 17.37
CA LEU A 427 -5.41 29.84 17.24
C LEU A 427 -6.70 29.93 16.42
N ALA A 428 -7.80 30.37 17.03
CA ALA A 428 -9.07 30.66 16.35
C ALA A 428 -9.37 32.18 16.41
N GLY A 429 -9.19 32.87 15.30
CA GLY A 429 -9.23 34.33 15.27
C GLY A 429 -8.16 34.94 16.18
N ASN A 430 -8.57 35.57 17.29
CA ASN A 430 -7.65 36.12 18.30
C ASN A 430 -7.59 35.28 19.59
N GLN A 431 -8.27 34.13 19.62
CA GLN A 431 -8.31 33.26 20.78
C GLN A 431 -7.31 32.13 20.63
N LEU A 432 -6.32 32.07 21.53
CA LEU A 432 -5.38 30.97 21.63
C LEU A 432 -5.88 29.93 22.66
N THR A 433 -6.01 28.70 22.23
CA THR A 433 -6.18 27.54 23.10
C THR A 433 -4.82 26.85 23.21
N GLN A 434 -4.26 26.81 24.41
CA GLN A 434 -2.98 26.13 24.63
C GLN A 434 -3.11 24.63 24.41
N TYR A 435 -2.04 24.00 23.98
CA TYR A 435 -1.95 22.53 23.97
C TYR A 435 -2.07 21.96 25.38
N ASN A 436 -2.48 20.72 25.48
CA ASN A 436 -2.38 19.97 26.72
C ASN A 436 -0.90 19.84 27.13
N HIS A 437 -0.68 19.67 28.40
CA HIS A 437 0.68 19.71 28.94
C HIS A 437 1.53 18.54 28.45
N SER A 438 2.76 18.86 28.03
CA SER A 438 3.77 17.89 27.62
C SER A 438 5.16 18.33 28.07
N LEU A 439 6.04 17.35 28.21
CA LEU A 439 7.47 17.57 28.42
C LEU A 439 8.22 16.93 27.26
N ASN A 440 9.08 17.71 26.63
CA ASN A 440 9.82 17.32 25.45
C ASN A 440 11.32 17.26 25.77
N GLY A 441 11.93 16.13 25.44
CA GLY A 441 13.38 15.95 25.40
C GLY A 441 13.99 16.49 24.10
N ASP A 442 15.11 15.94 23.72
CA ASP A 442 15.82 16.27 22.48
C ASP A 442 16.40 14.97 21.84
N ALA A 443 17.43 15.09 21.01
CA ALA A 443 18.07 13.94 20.36
C ALA A 443 19.11 13.21 21.25
N TYR A 444 19.21 13.54 22.53
CA TYR A 444 20.15 12.97 23.48
C TYR A 444 19.39 12.38 24.68
N GLY A 445 20.05 11.50 25.47
CA GLY A 445 19.44 10.93 26.66
C GLY A 445 19.00 11.97 27.67
N ASN A 446 17.70 12.02 27.94
CA ASN A 446 17.04 12.98 28.82
C ASN A 446 16.45 12.30 30.08
N ALA A 447 16.08 13.11 31.06
CA ALA A 447 15.34 12.67 32.23
C ALA A 447 14.08 13.54 32.39
N LEU A 448 12.92 12.99 32.08
CA LEU A 448 11.64 13.69 32.12
C LEU A 448 10.79 13.15 33.26
N VAL A 449 10.12 14.04 33.98
CA VAL A 449 9.23 13.67 35.11
C VAL A 449 7.89 14.36 34.96
N ALA A 450 6.83 13.57 34.85
CA ALA A 450 5.47 14.10 34.77
C ALA A 450 5.12 14.96 35.99
N SER A 451 4.42 16.04 35.77
CA SER A 451 4.06 17.02 36.81
C SER A 451 2.58 17.00 37.16
N VAL A 452 1.72 16.64 36.22
CA VAL A 452 0.25 16.58 36.38
C VAL A 452 -0.33 15.32 35.76
N ASP A 453 -1.54 14.98 36.15
CA ASP A 453 -2.27 13.90 35.49
C ASP A 453 -2.53 14.25 34.02
N GLY A 454 -2.44 13.26 33.14
CA GLY A 454 -2.63 13.42 31.70
C GLY A 454 -1.44 13.99 30.94
N ASP A 455 -0.26 14.16 31.59
CA ASP A 455 0.96 14.61 30.92
C ASP A 455 1.39 13.69 29.79
N TRP A 456 2.01 14.28 28.78
CA TRP A 456 2.74 13.55 27.76
C TRP A 456 4.24 13.76 27.92
N LEU A 457 5.00 12.68 27.92
CA LEU A 457 6.46 12.70 28.00
C LEU A 457 7.04 12.21 26.69
N PHE A 458 7.73 13.08 25.97
CA PHE A 458 8.39 12.77 24.71
C PHE A 458 9.91 12.78 24.91
N GLY A 459 10.56 11.61 24.87
CA GLY A 459 12.02 11.50 24.91
C GLY A 459 12.68 11.97 23.62
N HIS A 460 12.06 11.67 22.47
CA HIS A 460 12.53 11.87 21.10
C HIS A 460 13.65 10.91 20.70
N GLY A 461 14.88 11.16 21.06
CA GLY A 461 16.00 10.30 20.70
C GLY A 461 17.09 10.26 21.74
N GLY A 462 17.91 9.23 21.67
CA GLY A 462 18.85 8.91 22.74
C GLY A 462 18.23 7.97 23.78
N ASP A 463 19.01 7.53 24.75
CA ASP A 463 18.52 6.62 25.80
C ASP A 463 17.93 7.45 26.94
N ASP A 464 16.60 7.48 27.05
CA ASP A 464 15.86 8.38 27.92
C ASP A 464 15.39 7.71 29.21
N VAL A 465 15.13 8.52 30.23
CA VAL A 465 14.49 8.10 31.48
C VAL A 465 13.22 8.92 31.72
N LEU A 466 12.07 8.30 31.52
CA LEU A 466 10.77 8.91 31.70
C LEU A 466 10.13 8.43 32.99
N ARG A 467 9.62 9.31 33.85
CA ARG A 467 9.07 8.96 35.16
C ARG A 467 7.72 9.61 35.40
N SER A 468 6.81 8.88 36.01
CA SER A 468 5.54 9.43 36.48
C SER A 468 5.06 8.75 37.77
N ASP A 469 4.55 9.59 38.70
CA ASP A 469 3.69 9.21 39.82
C ASP A 469 2.23 9.67 39.59
N LYS A 470 1.90 10.13 38.38
CA LYS A 470 0.60 10.66 37.97
C LYS A 470 -0.23 9.61 37.23
N SER A 471 -1.51 9.90 37.05
CA SER A 471 -2.47 9.07 36.31
C SER A 471 -2.63 9.55 34.87
N ASP A 472 -3.06 8.63 33.99
CA ASP A 472 -3.39 8.92 32.58
C ASP A 472 -2.24 9.53 31.75
N VAL A 473 -0.99 9.30 32.17
CA VAL A 473 0.21 9.80 31.51
C VAL A 473 0.50 8.99 30.26
N THR A 474 0.97 9.67 29.22
CA THR A 474 1.45 9.02 28.00
C THR A 474 2.97 9.13 27.93
N PHE A 475 3.62 7.99 27.85
CA PHE A 475 5.05 7.86 27.66
C PHE A 475 5.34 7.58 26.20
N VAL A 476 6.22 8.38 25.59
CA VAL A 476 6.73 8.22 24.23
C VAL A 476 8.25 8.32 24.34
N GLY A 477 8.93 7.18 24.45
CA GLY A 477 10.41 7.16 24.54
C GLY A 477 11.04 7.76 23.30
N GLY A 478 10.64 7.25 22.16
CA GLY A 478 11.18 7.66 20.87
C GLY A 478 12.22 6.68 20.37
N ALA A 479 13.30 7.18 19.76
CA ALA A 479 14.36 6.33 19.22
C ALA A 479 15.50 6.19 20.25
N GLY A 480 15.81 4.98 20.67
CA GLY A 480 16.84 4.70 21.67
C GLY A 480 16.46 3.51 22.54
N ASN A 481 17.17 3.31 23.65
CA ASN A 481 16.81 2.28 24.62
C ASN A 481 16.33 2.99 25.91
N ASP A 482 15.02 3.16 26.00
CA ASP A 482 14.42 4.03 26.98
C ASP A 482 14.00 3.28 28.24
N VAL A 483 14.00 3.94 29.38
CA VAL A 483 13.53 3.40 30.63
C VAL A 483 12.36 4.22 31.17
N MET A 484 11.20 3.60 31.29
CA MET A 484 9.96 4.24 31.69
C MET A 484 9.54 3.73 33.07
N TYR A 485 9.29 4.63 34.01
CA TYR A 485 8.83 4.31 35.37
C TYR A 485 7.41 4.83 35.57
N SER A 486 6.47 3.94 35.73
CA SER A 486 5.08 4.24 36.09
C SER A 486 4.82 3.79 37.52
N SER A 487 4.74 4.72 38.44
CA SER A 487 4.45 4.45 39.87
C SER A 487 3.11 5.03 40.34
N GLY A 488 2.43 5.78 39.45
CA GLY A 488 1.08 6.31 39.71
C GLY A 488 0.00 5.25 39.54
N GLY A 489 -1.17 5.51 40.12
CA GLY A 489 -2.37 4.75 39.76
C GLY A 489 -3.00 5.28 38.48
N GLY A 490 -3.87 4.52 37.84
CA GLY A 490 -4.59 4.94 36.66
C GLY A 490 -4.14 4.19 35.40
N ALA A 491 -4.74 4.55 34.26
CA ALA A 491 -4.49 3.90 32.98
C ALA A 491 -3.45 4.72 32.19
N ASN A 492 -2.16 4.39 32.35
CA ASN A 492 -1.11 5.03 31.59
C ASN A 492 -0.99 4.41 30.19
N THR A 493 -0.47 5.17 29.25
CA THR A 493 -0.23 4.71 27.87
C THR A 493 1.25 4.76 27.56
N PHE A 494 1.80 3.64 27.10
CA PHE A 494 3.15 3.56 26.55
C PHE A 494 3.02 3.45 25.05
N LEU A 495 3.39 4.50 24.33
CA LEU A 495 3.23 4.61 22.89
C LEU A 495 4.58 4.46 22.21
N PHE A 496 4.64 3.50 21.30
CA PHE A 496 5.81 3.16 20.50
C PHE A 496 5.49 3.40 19.02
N SER A 497 6.39 4.06 18.32
CA SER A 497 6.24 4.32 16.88
C SER A 497 7.58 4.27 16.16
N GLY A 498 7.56 3.82 14.91
CA GLY A 498 8.76 3.74 14.10
C GLY A 498 9.85 2.86 14.73
N ALA A 499 11.10 3.34 14.74
CA ALA A 499 12.27 2.67 15.30
C ALA A 499 12.45 3.05 16.77
N PHE A 500 11.82 2.33 17.70
CA PHE A 500 11.81 2.69 19.12
C PHE A 500 12.91 2.02 19.97
N GLY A 501 13.63 1.02 19.46
CA GLY A 501 14.76 0.39 20.15
C GLY A 501 14.40 -0.72 21.13
N PHE A 502 15.12 -0.81 22.26
CA PHE A 502 14.95 -1.83 23.29
C PHE A 502 14.60 -1.17 24.62
N ASP A 503 13.34 -1.05 24.91
CA ASP A 503 12.83 -0.26 26.02
C ASP A 503 12.50 -1.11 27.24
N ALA A 504 12.54 -0.48 28.43
CA ALA A 504 12.17 -1.12 29.67
C ALA A 504 11.07 -0.33 30.41
N ILE A 505 10.02 -1.01 30.82
CA ILE A 505 8.91 -0.44 31.58
C ILE A 505 8.92 -1.02 32.99
N HIS A 506 9.01 -0.17 33.99
CA HIS A 506 8.87 -0.50 35.40
C HIS A 506 7.51 -0.03 35.91
N GLY A 507 6.84 -0.90 36.69
CA GLY A 507 5.56 -0.58 37.31
C GLY A 507 4.36 -0.65 36.39
N TYR A 508 4.45 -1.36 35.25
CA TYR A 508 3.31 -1.67 34.38
C TYR A 508 2.17 -2.32 35.17
N GLN A 509 0.96 -1.85 34.97
CA GLN A 509 -0.25 -2.36 35.62
C GLN A 509 -1.26 -2.84 34.57
N GLY A 510 -2.18 -3.72 34.97
CA GLY A 510 -3.17 -4.28 34.04
C GLY A 510 -4.18 -3.27 33.47
N SER A 511 -4.22 -2.05 34.00
CA SER A 511 -4.99 -0.91 33.45
C SER A 511 -4.24 -0.12 32.38
N ASP A 512 -2.93 -0.31 32.29
CA ASP A 512 -2.07 0.41 31.35
C ASP A 512 -2.21 -0.16 29.94
N LYS A 513 -1.84 0.65 28.95
CA LYS A 513 -1.85 0.27 27.54
C LYS A 513 -0.46 0.34 26.92
N LEU A 514 -0.12 -0.68 26.14
CA LEU A 514 0.99 -0.64 25.18
C LEU A 514 0.40 -0.39 23.80
N VAL A 515 0.79 0.67 23.15
CA VAL A 515 0.28 1.08 21.85
C VAL A 515 1.43 1.15 20.86
N PHE A 516 1.38 0.31 19.83
CA PHE A 516 2.38 0.28 18.75
C PHE A 516 1.74 0.84 17.49
N MET A 517 2.22 2.00 17.02
CA MET A 517 1.69 2.71 15.85
C MET A 517 2.75 2.81 14.77
N GLY A 518 2.44 2.28 13.58
CA GLY A 518 3.36 2.37 12.45
C GLY A 518 4.69 1.67 12.68
N VAL A 519 4.68 0.53 13.34
CA VAL A 519 5.87 -0.32 13.51
C VAL A 519 5.90 -1.37 12.41
N ALA A 520 6.93 -1.35 11.60
CA ALA A 520 7.06 -2.25 10.46
C ALA A 520 6.98 -3.74 10.87
N GLY A 521 6.09 -4.48 10.22
CA GLY A 521 5.86 -5.89 10.49
C GLY A 521 4.97 -6.20 11.69
N ALA A 522 4.42 -5.18 12.37
CA ALA A 522 3.58 -5.34 13.56
C ALA A 522 2.33 -4.44 13.49
N GLY A 523 1.51 -4.64 12.46
CA GLY A 523 0.23 -3.94 12.29
C GLY A 523 -0.96 -4.66 12.94
N GLN A 524 -2.15 -4.22 12.62
CA GLN A 524 -3.40 -4.80 13.13
C GLN A 524 -3.46 -6.31 12.86
N GLY A 525 -3.78 -7.08 13.89
CA GLY A 525 -3.80 -8.54 13.83
C GLY A 525 -2.46 -9.22 14.15
N TYR A 526 -1.45 -8.44 14.55
CA TYR A 526 -0.18 -8.99 15.02
C TYR A 526 -0.38 -9.90 16.24
N ASP A 527 -0.01 -11.17 16.12
CA ASP A 527 -0.10 -12.13 17.23
C ASP A 527 1.12 -11.99 18.16
N TYR A 528 1.05 -11.01 19.04
CA TYR A 528 2.12 -10.75 19.99
C TYR A 528 2.40 -11.93 20.94
N THR A 529 1.46 -12.86 21.13
CA THR A 529 1.64 -14.01 22.02
C THR A 529 2.74 -14.94 21.54
N GLN A 530 3.00 -14.99 20.25
CA GLN A 530 4.10 -15.75 19.64
C GLN A 530 5.48 -15.07 19.84
N HIS A 531 5.46 -13.81 20.30
CA HIS A 531 6.64 -12.97 20.44
C HIS A 531 6.94 -12.60 21.90
N LEU A 532 6.23 -13.25 22.85
CA LEU A 532 6.51 -13.12 24.27
C LEU A 532 7.56 -14.15 24.70
N SER A 533 8.49 -13.70 25.50
CA SER A 533 9.41 -14.58 26.23
C SER A 533 9.57 -14.12 27.68
N GLN A 534 9.85 -15.06 28.60
CA GLN A 534 10.07 -14.77 30.01
C GLN A 534 11.56 -14.84 30.34
N SER A 535 12.08 -13.85 31.04
CA SER A 535 13.44 -13.81 31.55
C SER A 535 13.42 -13.48 33.05
N GLY A 536 13.53 -14.52 33.88
CA GLY A 536 13.37 -14.35 35.32
C GLY A 536 11.92 -13.98 35.71
N GLN A 537 11.73 -12.78 36.26
CA GLN A 537 10.42 -12.23 36.59
C GLN A 537 9.90 -11.26 35.53
N ASP A 538 10.67 -11.03 34.46
CA ASP A 538 10.36 -10.03 33.44
C ASP A 538 9.76 -10.68 32.20
N THR A 539 8.90 -9.95 31.52
CA THR A 539 8.38 -10.32 30.19
C THR A 539 9.05 -9.48 29.12
N LEU A 540 9.61 -10.13 28.11
CA LEU A 540 10.09 -9.49 26.90
C LEU A 540 9.06 -9.68 25.78
N LEU A 541 8.58 -8.58 25.21
CA LEU A 541 7.77 -8.53 24.00
C LEU A 541 8.63 -8.06 22.84
N SER A 542 8.91 -8.94 21.88
CA SER A 542 9.63 -8.59 20.66
C SER A 542 8.65 -8.11 19.59
N VAL A 543 8.96 -6.98 18.94
CA VAL A 543 8.11 -6.35 17.91
C VAL A 543 8.99 -5.96 16.72
N GLY A 544 9.01 -6.78 15.69
CA GLY A 544 9.94 -6.61 14.56
C GLY A 544 11.41 -6.72 15.03
N ASP A 545 12.19 -5.69 14.75
CA ASP A 545 13.60 -5.58 15.15
C ASP A 545 13.78 -4.95 16.54
N TYR A 546 12.69 -4.64 17.25
CA TYR A 546 12.66 -3.91 18.52
C TYR A 546 12.06 -4.77 19.63
N ALA A 547 12.16 -4.32 20.88
CA ALA A 547 11.54 -5.03 21.99
C ALA A 547 11.19 -4.13 23.18
N VAL A 548 10.20 -4.55 23.94
CA VAL A 548 9.81 -3.94 25.22
C VAL A 548 9.95 -4.96 26.34
N THR A 549 10.73 -4.61 27.36
CA THR A 549 10.86 -5.40 28.60
C THR A 549 9.90 -4.86 29.66
N LEU A 550 8.97 -5.67 30.11
CA LEU A 550 8.09 -5.36 31.24
C LEU A 550 8.69 -5.94 32.52
N VAL A 551 9.29 -5.09 33.34
CA VAL A 551 10.07 -5.48 34.50
C VAL A 551 9.16 -5.91 35.65
N GLY A 552 9.35 -7.15 36.14
CA GLY A 552 8.57 -7.74 37.22
C GLY A 552 7.15 -8.15 36.82
N VAL A 553 6.86 -8.28 35.52
CA VAL A 553 5.53 -8.64 34.99
C VAL A 553 5.58 -10.03 34.37
N ALA A 554 4.69 -10.92 34.76
CA ALA A 554 4.58 -12.24 34.17
C ALA A 554 3.76 -12.20 32.86
N PRO A 555 4.12 -13.00 31.82
CA PRO A 555 3.40 -13.01 30.53
C PRO A 555 1.91 -13.25 30.67
N ASP A 556 1.51 -14.13 31.58
CA ASP A 556 0.09 -14.49 31.82
C ASP A 556 -0.74 -13.34 32.42
N SER A 557 -0.10 -12.29 32.92
CA SER A 557 -0.78 -11.10 33.45
C SER A 557 -1.14 -10.07 32.39
N LEU A 558 -0.65 -10.25 31.15
CA LEU A 558 -0.96 -9.36 30.04
C LEU A 558 -2.35 -9.63 29.48
N SER A 559 -3.17 -8.59 29.39
CA SER A 559 -4.49 -8.68 28.78
C SER A 559 -4.45 -8.32 27.30
N ALA A 560 -5.18 -9.07 26.47
CA ALA A 560 -5.28 -8.76 25.04
C ALA A 560 -5.82 -7.33 24.74
N GLY A 561 -6.63 -6.77 25.65
CA GLY A 561 -7.14 -5.40 25.52
C GLY A 561 -6.16 -4.30 25.93
N GLY A 562 -5.05 -4.66 26.60
CA GLY A 562 -4.00 -3.73 27.01
C GLY A 562 -2.88 -3.54 25.98
N ILE A 563 -2.87 -4.32 24.90
CA ILE A 563 -1.84 -4.24 23.86
C ILE A 563 -2.51 -3.98 22.51
N VAL A 564 -2.12 -2.90 21.85
CA VAL A 564 -2.70 -2.44 20.57
C VAL A 564 -1.60 -2.35 19.53
N PHE A 565 -1.84 -2.92 18.36
CA PHE A 565 -1.02 -2.77 17.16
C PHE A 565 -1.83 -2.06 16.07
N ALA A 566 -1.32 -0.94 15.58
CA ALA A 566 -1.91 -0.10 14.56
C ALA A 566 -0.98 0.07 13.35
#